data_ec17ff456983eddb9a9b1fe30b53baa9
#
_entry.id   ec17ff456983eddb9a9b1fe30b53baa9
#
_cell.length_a   1.000
_cell.length_b   1.000
_cell.length_c   1.000
_cell.angle_alpha   90.00
_cell.angle_beta   90.00
_cell.angle_gamma   90.00
#
_symmetry.space_group_name_H-M   'P 1'
#
loop_
_entity.id
_entity.type
_entity.pdbx_description
1 polymer ?
#
loop_
_entity_poly.entity_id
_entity_poly.type
_entity_poly.pdbx_seq_one_letter_code
_entity_poly.pdbx_strand_id
1 'polypeptide(L)'
;MNIEEKIIKNFSFNNKFIGDDCAYLKDTKQLISTDSITENTHFDLKKFTAMQIAHRLFVSNFSDIQSSGGEPKYALFNISFPKKKSILALSISKNLRNMIKKNKITIIGGDTTSSKDIFLSLTLISKKIDRSKVILRSKSKVNDEIYLFKNIGFSKLGFLNLY
;
A
#
# COMPACT_ATOMS: atom_id res chain seq x y z
N MET A 1 12.78 -10.02 19.07
CA MET A 1 11.47 -9.48 18.63
C MET A 1 11.65 -7.98 18.41
N ASN A 2 11.43 -7.51 17.21
CA ASN A 2 11.57 -6.08 16.86
C ASN A 2 10.38 -5.27 17.44
N ILE A 3 10.42 -3.94 17.36
CA ILE A 3 9.39 -3.08 17.92
C ILE A 3 8.04 -3.24 17.19
N GLU A 4 8.07 -3.49 15.88
CA GLU A 4 6.90 -3.75 15.06
C GLU A 4 6.14 -5.00 15.54
N GLU A 5 6.86 -6.10 15.75
CA GLU A 5 6.27 -7.34 16.29
C GLU A 5 5.63 -7.13 17.66
N LYS A 6 6.24 -6.28 18.52
CA LYS A 6 5.67 -5.92 19.81
C LYS A 6 4.37 -5.15 19.68
N ILE A 7 4.32 -4.19 18.74
CA ILE A 7 3.10 -3.41 18.45
C ILE A 7 2.01 -4.32 17.90
N ILE A 8 2.33 -5.16 16.92
CA ILE A 8 1.38 -6.10 16.30
C ILE A 8 0.78 -7.03 17.34
N LYS A 9 1.59 -7.53 18.30
CA LYS A 9 1.10 -8.40 19.38
C LYS A 9 0.01 -7.78 20.23
N ASN A 10 -0.01 -6.47 20.40
CA ASN A 10 -1.08 -5.79 21.14
C ASN A 10 -2.45 -5.91 20.45
N PHE A 11 -2.47 -6.12 19.13
CA PHE A 11 -3.68 -6.21 18.32
C PHE A 11 -3.97 -7.63 17.82
N SER A 12 -2.99 -8.55 17.88
CA SER A 12 -3.14 -9.92 17.37
C SER A 12 -3.92 -10.84 18.32
N PHE A 13 -4.42 -10.29 19.42
CA PHE A 13 -5.24 -11.01 20.37
C PHE A 13 -6.49 -11.59 19.70
N ASN A 14 -6.52 -12.93 19.55
CA ASN A 14 -7.56 -13.67 18.82
C ASN A 14 -7.80 -13.23 17.36
N ASN A 15 -6.83 -12.59 16.71
CA ASN A 15 -6.99 -12.03 15.40
C ASN A 15 -6.38 -12.94 14.31
N LYS A 16 -7.25 -13.52 13.48
CA LYS A 16 -6.89 -14.37 12.34
C LYS A 16 -6.61 -13.60 11.05
N PHE A 17 -6.68 -12.27 11.09
CA PHE A 17 -6.53 -11.41 9.90
C PHE A 17 -5.12 -10.86 9.74
N ILE A 18 -4.34 -10.81 10.83
CA ILE A 18 -2.98 -10.27 10.83
C ILE A 18 -1.97 -11.35 10.46
N GLY A 19 -0.99 -11.01 9.60
CA GLY A 19 0.11 -11.88 9.21
C GLY A 19 0.20 -12.19 7.73
N ASP A 20 -0.66 -11.58 6.91
CA ASP A 20 -0.63 -11.63 5.44
C ASP A 20 -0.62 -10.19 4.88
N ASP A 21 -0.37 -10.04 3.58
CA ASP A 21 -0.35 -8.71 2.92
C ASP A 21 -1.74 -8.08 2.86
N CYS A 22 -2.80 -8.91 2.87
CA CYS A 22 -4.19 -8.47 2.88
C CYS A 22 -5.01 -9.17 3.97
N ALA A 23 -5.92 -8.44 4.59
CA ALA A 23 -6.99 -9.01 5.39
C ALA A 23 -8.15 -9.46 4.49
N TYR A 24 -8.62 -10.71 4.65
CA TYR A 24 -9.83 -11.18 3.98
C TYR A 24 -11.04 -11.09 4.90
N LEU A 25 -11.96 -10.19 4.59
CA LEU A 25 -13.23 -10.03 5.31
C LEU A 25 -14.26 -11.06 4.80
N LYS A 26 -14.62 -12.02 5.65
CA LYS A 26 -15.52 -13.12 5.28
C LYS A 26 -16.92 -12.63 4.93
N ASP A 27 -17.45 -11.68 5.69
CA ASP A 27 -18.82 -11.21 5.56
C ASP A 27 -19.06 -10.46 4.25
N THR A 28 -18.10 -9.63 3.83
CA THR A 28 -18.16 -8.88 2.58
C THR A 28 -17.50 -9.59 1.40
N LYS A 29 -16.73 -10.67 1.67
CA LYS A 29 -15.89 -11.39 0.70
C LYS A 29 -14.90 -10.48 -0.01
N GLN A 30 -14.24 -9.60 0.73
CA GLN A 30 -13.32 -8.61 0.18
C GLN A 30 -11.93 -8.71 0.84
N LEU A 31 -10.91 -8.36 0.06
CA LEU A 31 -9.56 -8.12 0.56
C LEU A 31 -9.39 -6.64 0.89
N ILE A 32 -8.67 -6.36 1.96
CA ILE A 32 -8.27 -5.01 2.36
C ILE A 32 -6.77 -5.00 2.63
N SER A 33 -6.08 -4.03 2.04
CA SER A 33 -4.68 -3.70 2.33
C SER A 33 -4.55 -2.22 2.64
N THR A 34 -3.59 -1.87 3.48
CA THR A 34 -3.26 -0.48 3.79
C THR A 34 -1.76 -0.31 3.97
N ASP A 35 -1.20 0.64 3.25
CA ASP A 35 0.19 1.06 3.36
C ASP A 35 0.32 2.56 3.58
N SER A 36 1.41 2.93 4.22
CA SER A 36 1.73 4.33 4.49
C SER A 36 3.16 4.64 4.09
N ILE A 37 3.37 5.85 3.59
CA ILE A 37 4.71 6.37 3.31
C ILE A 37 4.90 7.75 3.95
N THR A 38 6.11 7.98 4.45
CA THR A 38 6.47 9.20 5.18
C THR A 38 7.70 9.84 4.55
N GLU A 39 7.69 11.17 4.46
CA GLU A 39 8.84 11.98 4.08
C GLU A 39 10.03 11.69 4.99
N ASN A 40 11.24 11.76 4.45
CA ASN A 40 12.52 11.46 5.09
C ASN A 40 12.73 10.00 5.54
N THR A 41 11.70 9.15 5.39
CA THR A 41 11.80 7.70 5.66
C THR A 41 11.65 6.92 4.36
N HIS A 42 10.61 7.19 3.59
CA HIS A 42 10.29 6.47 2.37
C HIS A 42 10.61 7.25 1.09
N PHE A 43 10.71 8.56 1.18
CA PHE A 43 11.08 9.45 0.07
C PHE A 43 11.74 10.73 0.58
N ASP A 44 12.67 11.26 -0.20
CA ASP A 44 13.31 12.55 -0.01
C ASP A 44 12.79 13.52 -1.09
N LEU A 45 12.29 14.69 -0.69
CA LEU A 45 11.76 15.68 -1.62
C LEU A 45 12.82 16.29 -2.56
N LYS A 46 14.11 16.14 -2.25
CA LYS A 46 15.20 16.54 -3.16
C LYS A 46 15.37 15.57 -4.33
N LYS A 47 14.84 14.35 -4.22
CA LYS A 47 15.09 13.25 -5.16
C LYS A 47 13.81 12.72 -5.81
N PHE A 48 12.66 12.91 -5.17
CA PHE A 48 11.40 12.37 -5.64
C PHE A 48 10.44 13.47 -6.08
N THR A 49 9.90 13.30 -7.28
CA THR A 49 8.79 14.13 -7.78
C THR A 49 7.46 13.73 -7.15
N ALA A 50 6.47 14.62 -7.19
CA ALA A 50 5.10 14.33 -6.74
C ALA A 50 4.50 13.09 -7.40
N MET A 51 4.82 12.86 -8.69
CA MET A 51 4.37 11.68 -9.43
C MET A 51 5.01 10.40 -8.89
N GLN A 52 6.31 10.40 -8.62
CA GLN A 52 7.01 9.22 -8.08
C GLN A 52 6.54 8.87 -6.67
N ILE A 53 6.27 9.87 -5.83
CA ILE A 53 5.71 9.67 -4.48
C ILE A 53 4.32 9.02 -4.57
N ALA A 54 3.43 9.58 -5.40
CA ALA A 54 2.10 9.03 -5.61
C ALA A 54 2.15 7.61 -6.20
N HIS A 55 3.05 7.36 -7.15
CA HIS A 55 3.25 6.05 -7.77
C HIS A 55 3.72 5.01 -6.74
N ARG A 56 4.68 5.35 -5.90
CA ARG A 56 5.18 4.45 -4.86
C ARG A 56 4.06 4.01 -3.92
N LEU A 57 3.28 4.97 -3.38
CA LEU A 57 2.15 4.68 -2.51
C LEU A 57 1.09 3.81 -3.20
N PHE A 58 0.78 4.13 -4.46
CA PHE A 58 -0.23 3.39 -5.21
C PHE A 58 0.21 1.94 -5.47
N VAL A 59 1.44 1.75 -5.95
CA VAL A 59 1.94 0.43 -6.36
C VAL A 59 2.09 -0.51 -5.17
N SER A 60 2.57 -0.05 -3.99
CA SER A 60 2.64 -0.91 -2.80
C SER A 60 1.29 -1.56 -2.51
N ASN A 61 0.26 -0.73 -2.29
CA ASN A 61 -1.07 -1.23 -1.97
C ASN A 61 -1.72 -2.03 -3.11
N PHE A 62 -1.51 -1.59 -4.35
CA PHE A 62 -2.09 -2.25 -5.52
C PHE A 62 -1.53 -3.65 -5.70
N SER A 63 -0.20 -3.81 -5.51
CA SER A 63 0.47 -5.11 -5.61
C SER A 63 -0.01 -6.08 -4.54
N ASP A 64 -0.25 -5.63 -3.31
CA ASP A 64 -0.72 -6.48 -2.21
C ASP A 64 -2.10 -7.09 -2.51
N ILE A 65 -3.04 -6.28 -2.99
CA ILE A 65 -4.36 -6.78 -3.39
C ILE A 65 -4.24 -7.76 -4.55
N GLN A 66 -3.38 -7.46 -5.55
CA GLN A 66 -3.21 -8.34 -6.72
C GLN A 66 -2.49 -9.65 -6.37
N SER A 67 -1.43 -9.60 -5.57
CA SER A 67 -0.70 -10.81 -5.15
C SER A 67 -1.56 -11.74 -4.31
N SER A 68 -2.54 -11.18 -3.58
CA SER A 68 -3.55 -11.94 -2.84
C SER A 68 -4.71 -12.45 -3.73
N GLY A 69 -4.66 -12.24 -5.06
CA GLY A 69 -5.66 -12.70 -6.03
C GLY A 69 -6.86 -11.75 -6.20
N GLY A 70 -6.83 -10.57 -5.59
CA GLY A 70 -7.92 -9.60 -5.66
C GLY A 70 -7.79 -8.58 -6.79
N GLU A 71 -8.87 -7.88 -7.06
CA GLU A 71 -8.92 -6.71 -7.95
C GLU A 71 -9.38 -5.49 -7.15
N PRO A 72 -8.56 -4.43 -7.02
CA PRO A 72 -8.93 -3.22 -6.29
C PRO A 72 -10.19 -2.57 -6.85
N LYS A 73 -11.09 -2.12 -5.99
CA LYS A 73 -12.36 -1.50 -6.35
C LYS A 73 -12.60 -0.15 -5.68
N TYR A 74 -12.25 -0.05 -4.39
CA TYR A 74 -12.44 1.17 -3.61
C TYR A 74 -11.14 1.59 -2.95
N ALA A 75 -11.00 2.89 -2.69
CA ALA A 75 -9.86 3.48 -2.02
C ALA A 75 -10.26 4.48 -0.94
N LEU A 76 -9.52 4.50 0.17
CA LEU A 76 -9.49 5.56 1.16
C LEU A 76 -8.10 6.18 1.13
N PHE A 77 -8.01 7.51 1.08
CA PHE A 77 -6.73 8.21 1.02
C PHE A 77 -6.60 9.22 2.14
N ASN A 78 -5.57 9.06 2.96
CA ASN A 78 -5.23 10.00 4.02
C ASN A 78 -3.93 10.73 3.69
N ILE A 79 -3.91 12.03 3.96
CA ILE A 79 -2.74 12.87 3.76
C ILE A 79 -2.57 13.85 4.92
N SER A 80 -1.35 13.90 5.46
CA SER A 80 -0.95 14.94 6.42
C SER A 80 0.24 15.70 5.87
N PHE A 81 0.25 17.03 6.00
CA PHE A 81 1.33 17.86 5.46
C PHE A 81 1.43 19.22 6.18
N PRO A 82 2.60 19.87 6.18
CA PRO A 82 2.74 21.22 6.69
C PRO A 82 2.19 22.23 5.67
N LYS A 83 1.53 23.30 6.14
CA LYS A 83 0.89 24.31 5.29
C LYS A 83 1.79 24.82 4.15
N LYS A 84 3.10 24.98 4.41
CA LYS A 84 4.09 25.42 3.41
C LYS A 84 4.28 24.46 2.23
N LYS A 85 3.85 23.20 2.35
CA LYS A 85 3.94 22.17 1.31
C LYS A 85 2.60 21.88 0.63
N SER A 86 1.59 22.72 0.79
CA SER A 86 0.23 22.52 0.25
C SER A 86 0.20 22.32 -1.27
N ILE A 87 1.00 23.08 -2.03
CA ILE A 87 1.08 22.94 -3.50
C ILE A 87 1.61 21.54 -3.88
N LEU A 88 2.62 21.05 -3.18
CA LEU A 88 3.18 19.72 -3.39
C LEU A 88 2.15 18.64 -3.02
N ALA A 89 1.46 18.78 -1.89
CA ALA A 89 0.41 17.87 -1.45
C ALA A 89 -0.72 17.78 -2.49
N LEU A 90 -1.16 18.90 -3.06
CA LEU A 90 -2.13 18.94 -4.15
C LEU A 90 -1.60 18.23 -5.41
N SER A 91 -0.32 18.42 -5.76
CA SER A 91 0.29 17.73 -6.90
C SER A 91 0.35 16.22 -6.70
N ILE A 92 0.73 15.75 -5.50
CA ILE A 92 0.73 14.32 -5.16
C ILE A 92 -0.69 13.75 -5.28
N SER A 93 -1.68 14.41 -4.68
CA SER A 93 -3.08 13.98 -4.72
C SER A 93 -3.63 13.90 -6.14
N LYS A 94 -3.29 14.86 -7.01
CA LYS A 94 -3.68 14.87 -8.43
C LYS A 94 -3.09 13.67 -9.18
N ASN A 95 -1.81 13.37 -8.97
CA ASN A 95 -1.16 12.22 -9.59
C ASN A 95 -1.77 10.90 -9.10
N LEU A 96 -1.99 10.75 -7.79
CA LEU A 96 -2.65 9.58 -7.22
C LEU A 96 -4.06 9.38 -7.79
N ARG A 97 -4.86 10.45 -7.86
CA ARG A 97 -6.20 10.43 -8.47
C ARG A 97 -6.16 9.90 -9.91
N ASN A 98 -5.18 10.32 -10.71
CA ASN A 98 -5.07 9.87 -12.09
C ASN A 98 -4.80 8.35 -12.18
N MET A 99 -3.95 7.82 -11.32
CA MET A 99 -3.67 6.38 -11.24
C MET A 99 -4.91 5.60 -10.79
N ILE A 100 -5.60 6.05 -9.76
CA ILE A 100 -6.85 5.49 -9.24
C ILE A 100 -7.90 5.44 -10.35
N LYS A 101 -8.10 6.56 -11.08
CA LYS A 101 -9.05 6.64 -12.19
C LYS A 101 -8.68 5.69 -13.34
N LYS A 102 -7.39 5.63 -13.73
CA LYS A 102 -6.90 4.74 -14.79
C LYS A 102 -7.19 3.27 -14.47
N ASN A 103 -7.12 2.88 -13.20
CA ASN A 103 -7.37 1.52 -12.73
C ASN A 103 -8.85 1.28 -12.35
N LYS A 104 -9.76 2.22 -12.68
CA LYS A 104 -11.20 2.10 -12.44
C LYS A 104 -11.55 1.89 -10.94
N ILE A 105 -10.72 2.43 -10.06
CA ILE A 105 -10.92 2.42 -8.61
C ILE A 105 -11.73 3.66 -8.21
N THR A 106 -12.61 3.54 -7.23
CA THR A 106 -13.42 4.64 -6.70
C THR A 106 -12.88 5.08 -5.34
N ILE A 107 -12.52 6.37 -5.20
CA ILE A 107 -12.24 6.94 -3.87
C ILE A 107 -13.56 7.12 -3.14
N ILE A 108 -13.67 6.53 -1.95
CA ILE A 108 -14.88 6.54 -1.12
C ILE A 108 -14.73 7.36 0.16
N GLY A 109 -13.51 7.88 0.43
CA GLY A 109 -13.25 8.73 1.59
C GLY A 109 -11.77 8.89 1.87
N GLY A 110 -11.47 9.42 3.04
CA GLY A 110 -10.12 9.69 3.52
C GLY A 110 -10.11 10.86 4.49
N ASP A 111 -8.91 11.30 4.84
CA ASP A 111 -8.73 12.40 5.78
C ASP A 111 -7.58 13.33 5.35
N THR A 112 -7.66 14.61 5.73
CA THR A 112 -6.63 15.61 5.46
C THR A 112 -6.31 16.36 6.73
N THR A 113 -5.06 16.24 7.19
CA THR A 113 -4.62 16.84 8.45
C THR A 113 -3.32 17.63 8.31
N SER A 114 -2.86 18.21 9.39
CA SER A 114 -1.60 18.94 9.44
C SER A 114 -0.53 18.15 10.18
N SER A 115 0.73 18.22 9.69
CA SER A 115 1.90 17.58 10.31
C SER A 115 3.19 18.35 10.00
N LYS A 116 4.32 17.91 10.57
CA LYS A 116 5.65 18.48 10.26
C LYS A 116 6.16 18.06 8.89
N ASP A 117 5.95 16.79 8.54
CA ASP A 117 6.40 16.18 7.30
C ASP A 117 5.20 15.62 6.54
N ILE A 118 5.38 15.32 5.25
CA ILE A 118 4.32 14.70 4.48
C ILE A 118 4.19 13.24 4.91
N PHE A 119 2.99 12.86 5.31
CA PHE A 119 2.56 11.49 5.56
C PHE A 119 1.38 11.16 4.65
N LEU A 120 1.44 10.02 4.01
CA LEU A 120 0.42 9.54 3.08
C LEU A 120 0.04 8.13 3.48
N SER A 121 -1.24 7.83 3.48
CA SER A 121 -1.73 6.46 3.63
C SER A 121 -2.82 6.17 2.61
N LEU A 122 -2.76 5.00 2.01
CA LEU A 122 -3.75 4.50 1.06
C LEU A 122 -4.27 3.17 1.57
N THR A 123 -5.58 3.05 1.64
CA THR A 123 -6.25 1.77 1.89
C THR A 123 -6.98 1.37 0.63
N LEU A 124 -6.75 0.16 0.14
CA LEU A 124 -7.48 -0.42 -0.98
C LEU A 124 -8.40 -1.54 -0.51
N ILE A 125 -9.59 -1.57 -1.09
CA ILE A 125 -10.58 -2.61 -0.87
C ILE A 125 -10.88 -3.26 -2.21
N SER A 126 -10.83 -4.59 -2.28
CA SER A 126 -11.05 -5.33 -3.52
C SER A 126 -12.53 -5.41 -3.91
N LYS A 127 -12.78 -5.84 -5.14
CA LYS A 127 -14.04 -6.47 -5.50
C LYS A 127 -14.28 -7.71 -4.63
N LYS A 128 -15.52 -8.23 -4.64
CA LYS A 128 -15.81 -9.53 -4.01
C LYS A 128 -14.97 -10.63 -4.64
N ILE A 129 -14.39 -11.46 -3.81
CA ILE A 129 -13.58 -12.61 -4.20
C ILE A 129 -13.95 -13.83 -3.35
N ASP A 130 -14.07 -14.99 -3.96
CA ASP A 130 -14.30 -16.22 -3.23
C ASP A 130 -13.07 -16.61 -2.42
N ARG A 131 -13.28 -17.11 -1.19
CA ARG A 131 -12.17 -17.50 -0.29
C ARG A 131 -11.21 -18.51 -0.93
N SER A 132 -11.71 -19.40 -1.78
CA SER A 132 -10.90 -20.40 -2.48
C SER A 132 -9.89 -19.80 -3.46
N LYS A 133 -10.14 -18.58 -3.95
CA LYS A 133 -9.26 -17.84 -4.88
C LYS A 133 -8.26 -16.94 -4.17
N VAL A 134 -8.39 -16.77 -2.84
CA VAL A 134 -7.46 -15.92 -2.07
C VAL A 134 -6.13 -16.64 -1.90
N ILE A 135 -5.07 -15.99 -2.35
CA ILE A 135 -3.69 -16.45 -2.24
C ILE A 135 -3.12 -15.94 -0.91
N LEU A 136 -2.54 -16.84 -0.13
CA LEU A 136 -1.93 -16.53 1.17
C LEU A 136 -0.44 -16.85 1.12
N ARG A 137 0.38 -16.07 1.80
CA ARG A 137 1.84 -16.30 1.97
C ARG A 137 2.17 -17.65 2.57
N SER A 138 1.32 -18.16 3.45
CA SER A 138 1.52 -19.38 4.22
C SER A 138 1.12 -20.66 3.51
N LYS A 139 0.66 -20.64 2.24
CA LYS A 139 0.12 -21.83 1.56
C LYS A 139 1.08 -22.52 0.61
N SER A 140 2.32 -22.05 0.48
CA SER A 140 3.34 -22.75 -0.31
C SER A 140 3.68 -24.11 0.26
N LYS A 141 3.91 -25.07 -0.61
CA LYS A 141 4.21 -26.48 -0.28
C LYS A 141 5.58 -26.86 -0.82
N VAL A 142 6.15 -27.91 -0.27
CA VAL A 142 7.34 -28.56 -0.85
C VAL A 142 7.00 -29.03 -2.27
N ASN A 143 7.87 -28.76 -3.23
CA ASN A 143 7.75 -28.97 -4.67
C ASN A 143 6.90 -27.95 -5.43
N ASP A 144 6.44 -26.85 -4.81
CA ASP A 144 5.88 -25.73 -5.56
C ASP A 144 6.99 -25.06 -6.39
N GLU A 145 6.67 -24.68 -7.62
CA GLU A 145 7.60 -23.92 -8.47
C GLU A 145 7.65 -22.45 -8.06
N ILE A 146 8.85 -21.90 -8.04
CA ILE A 146 9.10 -20.49 -7.71
C ILE A 146 9.25 -19.69 -9.00
N TYR A 147 8.31 -18.79 -9.25
CA TYR A 147 8.35 -17.87 -10.38
C TYR A 147 8.83 -16.49 -9.95
N LEU A 148 9.79 -15.95 -10.69
CA LEU A 148 10.29 -14.59 -10.49
C LEU A 148 9.80 -13.70 -11.62
N PHE A 149 9.18 -12.58 -11.26
CA PHE A 149 8.80 -11.56 -12.21
C PHE A 149 9.93 -10.53 -12.31
N LYS A 150 10.60 -10.47 -13.47
CA LYS A 150 11.78 -9.63 -13.75
C LYS A 150 13.00 -10.02 -12.89
N ASN A 151 14.06 -9.21 -12.95
CA ASN A 151 15.31 -9.46 -12.28
C ASN A 151 15.27 -9.02 -10.83
N ILE A 152 15.77 -9.86 -9.93
CA ILE A 152 15.94 -9.53 -8.51
C ILE A 152 16.99 -8.42 -8.36
N GLY A 153 16.78 -7.51 -7.41
CA GLY A 153 17.74 -6.49 -7.02
C GLY A 153 17.63 -5.15 -7.75
N PHE A 154 16.88 -5.04 -8.85
CA PHE A 154 16.71 -3.75 -9.54
C PHE A 154 16.04 -2.66 -8.68
N SER A 155 15.12 -3.02 -7.82
CA SER A 155 14.50 -2.08 -6.87
C SER A 155 15.56 -1.52 -5.91
N LYS A 156 16.46 -2.38 -5.41
CA LYS A 156 17.56 -1.97 -4.54
C LYS A 156 18.59 -1.10 -5.28
N LEU A 157 18.96 -1.49 -6.51
CA LEU A 157 19.85 -0.70 -7.35
C LEU A 157 19.27 0.67 -7.68
N GLY A 158 17.99 0.74 -8.02
CA GLY A 158 17.29 2.01 -8.24
C GLY A 158 17.33 2.90 -7.00
N PHE A 159 17.12 2.33 -5.82
CA PHE A 159 17.22 3.05 -4.57
C PHE A 159 18.66 3.55 -4.30
N LEU A 160 19.67 2.71 -4.48
CA LEU A 160 21.08 3.09 -4.29
C LEU A 160 21.54 4.16 -5.27
N ASN A 161 21.06 4.16 -6.50
CA ASN A 161 21.38 5.20 -7.49
C ASN A 161 20.70 6.54 -7.20
N LEU A 162 19.73 6.59 -6.30
CA LEU A 162 19.10 7.82 -5.81
C LEU A 162 19.86 8.42 -4.61
N TYR A 163 20.71 7.66 -3.95
CA TYR A 163 21.52 8.03 -2.79
C TYR A 163 23.02 7.90 -3.07
#